data_414e02cba65bbbbeaab42b0d97c6e0a1
#
_entry.id   414e02cba65bbbbeaab42b0d97c6e0a1
#
_cell.length_a   1.000
_cell.length_b   1.000
_cell.length_c   1.000
_cell.angle_alpha   90.00
_cell.angle_beta   90.00
_cell.angle_gamma   90.00
#
_symmetry.space_group_name_H-M   'P 1'
#
loop_
_entity.id
_entity.type
_entity.pdbx_description
1 polymer ?
#
loop_
_entity_poly.entity_id
_entity_poly.type
_entity_poly.pdbx_seq_one_letter_code
_entity_poly.pdbx_strand_id
1 'polypeptide(L)'
;DESQDTSKVQHEIIRVLAQESGNIFMVGDEDQSIYGFRAAYPQALMDFEKTYSGAQILLMEQNYRSTEPILEAANRFVARNRYRRPKTIAPTQGPGAPRQIVTVPRRADQLPFLFETAQDCDTETAVLFRNHESALPIIDLCERRGVPYGCKAVEQTFFTNKIVRDVADIFALAARPDDADTFLRCYFKFGVPVTRAQALYAAGQARQHGQGCWTA
;
A
#
# COMPACT_ATOMS: atom_id res chain seq x y z
N ASP A 1 18.72 1.28 10.64
CA ASP A 1 17.62 0.35 10.74
C ASP A 1 16.95 0.18 9.37
N GLU A 2 16.27 -0.96 9.13
CA GLU A 2 15.62 -1.29 7.85
C GLU A 2 16.58 -1.23 6.64
N SER A 3 17.84 -1.60 6.86
CA SER A 3 18.89 -1.48 5.83
C SER A 3 18.65 -2.31 4.58
N GLN A 4 17.81 -3.36 4.65
CA GLN A 4 17.40 -4.16 3.51
C GLN A 4 16.59 -3.37 2.46
N ASP A 5 15.97 -2.25 2.86
CA ASP A 5 15.14 -1.42 1.99
C ASP A 5 15.92 -0.25 1.36
N THR A 6 17.18 -0.12 1.75
CA THR A 6 18.08 0.93 1.25
C THR A 6 18.56 0.61 -0.17
N SER A 7 18.55 1.61 -1.06
CA SER A 7 19.03 1.44 -2.44
C SER A 7 20.55 1.38 -2.53
N LYS A 8 21.07 0.83 -3.63
CA LYS A 8 22.51 0.78 -3.87
C LYS A 8 23.18 2.14 -3.81
N VAL A 9 22.54 3.19 -4.34
CA VAL A 9 23.08 4.54 -4.31
C VAL A 9 23.20 5.06 -2.88
N GLN A 10 22.20 4.81 -2.05
CA GLN A 10 22.24 5.19 -0.63
C GLN A 10 23.34 4.43 0.12
N HIS A 11 23.54 3.15 -0.15
CA HIS A 11 24.66 2.40 0.42
C HIS A 11 26.02 2.98 0.01
N GLU A 12 26.19 3.42 -1.25
CA GLU A 12 27.42 4.08 -1.69
C GLU A 12 27.65 5.43 -0.98
N ILE A 13 26.60 6.22 -0.76
CA ILE A 13 26.67 7.46 0.03
C ILE A 13 27.11 7.14 1.46
N ILE A 14 26.49 6.14 2.11
CA ILE A 14 26.86 5.70 3.47
C ILE A 14 28.32 5.25 3.50
N ARG A 15 28.77 4.50 2.49
CA ARG A 15 30.17 4.04 2.39
C ARG A 15 31.15 5.22 2.33
N VAL A 16 30.85 6.24 1.53
CA VAL A 16 31.69 7.44 1.44
C VAL A 16 31.72 8.20 2.75
N LEU A 17 30.58 8.36 3.43
CA LEU A 17 30.50 9.07 4.70
C LEU A 17 31.21 8.32 5.84
N ALA A 18 31.20 6.99 5.82
CA ALA A 18 31.86 6.16 6.83
C ALA A 18 33.35 5.94 6.56
N GLN A 19 33.87 6.32 5.42
CA GLN A 19 35.22 6.00 4.95
C GLN A 19 36.34 6.42 5.92
N GLU A 20 36.22 7.59 6.54
CA GLU A 20 37.23 8.10 7.46
C GLU A 20 37.11 7.52 8.87
N SER A 21 35.90 7.33 9.37
CA SER A 21 35.66 6.91 10.75
C SER A 21 35.62 5.39 10.92
N GLY A 22 35.22 4.67 9.88
CA GLY A 22 34.93 3.23 9.96
C GLY A 22 33.80 2.88 10.93
N ASN A 23 33.16 3.88 11.57
CA ASN A 23 32.11 3.67 12.56
C ASN A 23 30.75 3.57 11.89
N ILE A 24 30.37 2.36 11.54
CA ILE A 24 29.09 2.07 10.89
C ILE A 24 28.38 0.93 11.64
N PHE A 25 27.10 1.13 11.91
CA PHE A 25 26.22 0.14 12.49
C PHE A 25 24.94 0.03 11.64
N MET A 26 24.72 -1.15 11.09
CA MET A 26 23.53 -1.42 10.25
C MET A 26 22.66 -2.48 10.91
N VAL A 27 21.36 -2.26 10.87
CA VAL A 27 20.34 -3.22 11.31
C VAL A 27 19.38 -3.48 10.16
N GLY A 28 19.08 -4.74 9.92
CA GLY A 28 18.15 -5.13 8.86
C GLY A 28 17.95 -6.63 8.83
N ASP A 29 16.96 -7.04 8.06
CA ASP A 29 16.61 -8.44 7.82
C ASP A 29 16.40 -8.65 6.33
N GLU A 30 17.32 -9.31 5.67
CA GLU A 30 17.27 -9.59 4.23
C GLU A 30 16.02 -10.39 3.83
N ASP A 31 15.44 -11.19 4.74
CA ASP A 31 14.20 -11.93 4.50
C ASP A 31 12.95 -11.02 4.44
N GLN A 32 13.07 -9.78 4.95
CA GLN A 32 12.00 -8.77 4.91
C GLN A 32 12.14 -7.77 3.75
N SER A 33 13.10 -7.94 2.86
CA SER A 33 13.29 -7.06 1.71
C SER A 33 12.20 -7.28 0.66
N ILE A 34 11.17 -6.44 0.70
CA ILE A 34 10.03 -6.48 -0.22
C ILE A 34 9.95 -5.28 -1.16
N TYR A 35 10.88 -4.33 -1.04
CA TYR A 35 10.90 -3.09 -1.81
C TYR A 35 11.86 -3.13 -3.02
N GLY A 36 12.09 -4.30 -3.59
CA GLY A 36 12.90 -4.45 -4.81
C GLY A 36 12.44 -3.56 -5.97
N PHE A 37 11.12 -3.32 -6.09
CA PHE A 37 10.55 -2.39 -7.08
C PHE A 37 10.89 -0.91 -6.85
N ARG A 38 11.42 -0.57 -5.66
CA ARG A 38 11.98 0.75 -5.32
C ARG A 38 13.50 0.75 -5.31
N ALA A 39 14.12 -0.23 -5.97
CA ALA A 39 15.57 -0.44 -6.04
C ALA A 39 16.23 -0.72 -4.68
N ALA A 40 15.50 -1.32 -3.73
CA ALA A 40 16.10 -1.86 -2.51
C ALA A 40 17.21 -2.86 -2.86
N TYR A 41 18.32 -2.80 -2.10
CA TYR A 41 19.52 -3.58 -2.36
C TYR A 41 19.97 -4.37 -1.11
N PRO A 42 19.26 -5.44 -0.76
CA PRO A 42 19.55 -6.25 0.44
C PRO A 42 20.93 -6.93 0.37
N GLN A 43 21.52 -6.99 -0.83
CA GLN A 43 22.86 -7.55 -1.04
C GLN A 43 23.93 -6.82 -0.21
N ALA A 44 23.71 -5.53 0.08
CA ALA A 44 24.63 -4.76 0.94
C ALA A 44 24.72 -5.34 2.36
N LEU A 45 23.62 -5.87 2.91
CA LEU A 45 23.65 -6.59 4.19
C LEU A 45 24.40 -7.93 4.08
N MET A 46 24.17 -8.65 3.00
CA MET A 46 24.83 -9.94 2.76
C MET A 46 26.33 -9.79 2.57
N ASP A 47 26.77 -8.74 1.90
CA ASP A 47 28.17 -8.46 1.57
C ASP A 47 28.84 -7.50 2.56
N PHE A 48 28.22 -7.23 3.73
CA PHE A 48 28.71 -6.23 4.68
C PHE A 48 30.15 -6.49 5.12
N GLU A 49 30.50 -7.73 5.46
CA GLU A 49 31.85 -8.14 5.87
C GLU A 49 32.88 -8.01 4.74
N LYS A 50 32.44 -8.15 3.49
CA LYS A 50 33.32 -7.95 2.31
C LYS A 50 33.57 -6.47 2.04
N THR A 51 32.57 -5.63 2.35
CA THR A 51 32.63 -4.19 2.12
C THR A 51 33.40 -3.47 3.21
N TYR A 52 33.23 -3.91 4.45
CA TYR A 52 33.84 -3.30 5.64
C TYR A 52 34.75 -4.30 6.34
N SER A 53 36.06 -4.14 6.14
CA SER A 53 37.06 -5.03 6.72
C SER A 53 37.01 -4.98 8.25
N GLY A 54 36.94 -6.14 8.89
CA GLY A 54 36.85 -6.25 10.35
C GLY A 54 35.43 -6.07 10.93
N ALA A 55 34.41 -5.95 10.06
CA ALA A 55 33.04 -5.90 10.50
C ALA A 55 32.61 -7.16 11.22
N GLN A 56 31.77 -6.99 12.24
CA GLN A 56 31.16 -8.08 12.98
C GLN A 56 29.69 -8.20 12.64
N ILE A 57 29.22 -9.43 12.42
CA ILE A 57 27.82 -9.74 12.21
C ILE A 57 27.24 -10.36 13.48
N LEU A 58 26.21 -9.75 14.00
CA LEU A 58 25.45 -10.24 15.14
C LEU A 58 24.07 -10.67 14.67
N LEU A 59 23.69 -11.91 14.93
CA LEU A 59 22.38 -12.44 14.58
C LEU A 59 21.44 -12.33 15.77
N MET A 60 20.25 -11.75 15.54
CA MET A 60 19.17 -11.72 16.52
C MET A 60 18.24 -12.91 16.26
N GLU A 61 18.46 -14.01 16.97
CA GLU A 61 17.76 -15.27 16.71
C GLU A 61 16.59 -15.53 17.67
N GLN A 62 16.25 -14.58 18.53
CA GLN A 62 15.09 -14.68 19.41
C GLN A 62 13.97 -13.74 18.97
N ASN A 63 12.78 -14.29 18.81
CA ASN A 63 11.59 -13.52 18.45
C ASN A 63 10.68 -13.35 19.68
N TYR A 64 10.54 -12.10 20.11
CA TYR A 64 9.71 -11.70 21.26
C TYR A 64 8.30 -11.27 20.87
N ARG A 65 7.97 -11.24 19.58
CA ARG A 65 6.71 -10.69 19.05
C ARG A 65 5.68 -11.77 18.78
N SER A 66 6.09 -12.84 18.12
CA SER A 66 5.19 -13.81 17.53
C SER A 66 5.18 -15.13 18.30
N THR A 67 4.01 -15.75 18.38
CA THR A 67 3.84 -17.09 18.93
C THR A 67 4.44 -18.16 18.02
N GLU A 68 4.71 -19.34 18.58
CA GLU A 68 5.37 -20.44 17.89
C GLU A 68 4.71 -20.82 16.54
N PRO A 69 3.36 -21.01 16.42
CA PRO A 69 2.76 -21.39 15.14
C PRO A 69 2.94 -20.34 14.03
N ILE A 70 3.00 -19.06 14.39
CA ILE A 70 3.25 -17.97 13.44
C ILE A 70 4.68 -18.04 12.96
N LEU A 71 5.62 -18.15 13.91
CA LEU A 71 7.05 -18.16 13.62
C LEU A 71 7.47 -19.38 12.79
N GLU A 72 6.95 -20.57 13.09
CA GLU A 72 7.19 -21.76 12.27
C GLU A 72 6.76 -21.57 10.81
N ALA A 73 5.63 -20.91 10.60
CA ALA A 73 5.17 -20.63 9.24
C ALA A 73 6.07 -19.65 8.52
N ALA A 74 6.48 -18.58 9.20
CA ALA A 74 7.39 -17.58 8.67
C ALA A 74 8.74 -18.22 8.33
N ASN A 75 9.32 -19.00 9.25
CA ASN A 75 10.58 -19.70 9.02
C ASN A 75 10.51 -20.65 7.81
N ARG A 76 9.41 -21.43 7.67
CA ARG A 76 9.20 -22.29 6.50
C ARG A 76 9.06 -21.52 5.20
N PHE A 77 8.45 -20.34 5.25
CA PHE A 77 8.27 -19.50 4.08
C PHE A 77 9.60 -18.90 3.63
N VAL A 78 10.33 -18.24 4.54
CA VAL A 78 11.59 -17.58 4.21
C VAL A 78 12.73 -18.54 3.89
N ALA A 79 12.68 -19.80 4.37
CA ALA A 79 13.63 -20.83 4.02
C ALA A 79 13.70 -21.15 2.51
N ARG A 80 12.69 -20.72 1.73
CA ARG A 80 12.69 -20.83 0.27
C ARG A 80 13.56 -19.79 -0.42
N ASN A 81 13.94 -18.73 0.28
CA ASN A 81 14.83 -17.70 -0.26
C ASN A 81 16.23 -18.30 -0.47
N ARG A 82 16.79 -18.08 -1.66
CA ARG A 82 18.13 -18.58 -2.00
C ARG A 82 19.26 -17.68 -1.46
N TYR A 83 18.98 -16.39 -1.34
CA TYR A 83 19.94 -15.39 -0.92
C TYR A 83 19.57 -14.89 0.47
N ARG A 84 19.98 -15.63 1.49
CA ARG A 84 19.79 -15.28 2.89
C ARG A 84 20.93 -15.81 3.74
N ARG A 85 21.17 -15.20 4.90
CA ARG A 85 22.05 -15.76 5.92
C ARG A 85 21.35 -16.94 6.60
N PRO A 86 22.04 -18.06 6.83
CA PRO A 86 21.51 -19.12 7.68
C PRO A 86 21.26 -18.57 9.08
N LYS A 87 20.02 -18.57 9.53
CA LYS A 87 19.61 -18.18 10.88
C LYS A 87 18.39 -18.99 11.28
N THR A 88 18.30 -19.34 12.55
CA THR A 88 17.17 -20.05 13.13
C THR A 88 16.52 -19.14 14.16
N ILE A 89 15.37 -18.58 13.83
CA ILE A 89 14.65 -17.68 14.74
C ILE A 89 13.78 -18.53 15.66
N ALA A 90 14.06 -18.47 16.96
CA ALA A 90 13.33 -19.18 18.00
C ALA A 90 12.23 -18.33 18.64
N PRO A 91 11.05 -18.88 18.93
CA PRO A 91 10.01 -18.17 19.65
C PRO A 91 10.37 -18.04 21.14
N THR A 92 10.09 -16.88 21.72
CA THR A 92 10.09 -16.68 23.17
C THR A 92 8.66 -16.62 23.72
N GLN A 93 7.68 -16.36 22.85
CA GLN A 93 6.28 -16.47 23.16
C GLN A 93 5.88 -17.95 23.13
N GLY A 94 5.09 -18.38 24.12
CA GLY A 94 4.61 -19.75 24.19
C GLY A 94 3.68 -20.15 23.02
N PRO A 95 3.07 -21.33 23.11
CA PRO A 95 2.11 -21.78 22.11
C PRO A 95 0.94 -20.80 22.05
N GLY A 96 0.74 -20.18 20.91
CA GLY A 96 -0.39 -19.29 20.66
C GLY A 96 -1.51 -20.01 19.93
N ALA A 97 -2.54 -19.25 19.56
CA ALA A 97 -3.63 -19.77 18.74
C ALA A 97 -3.08 -20.29 17.38
N PRO A 98 -3.62 -21.42 16.89
CA PRO A 98 -3.20 -21.95 15.60
C PRO A 98 -3.62 -21.01 14.48
N ARG A 99 -2.78 -20.97 13.42
CA ARG A 99 -3.12 -20.26 12.18
C ARG A 99 -4.34 -20.92 11.53
N GLN A 100 -5.20 -20.09 10.98
CA GLN A 100 -6.38 -20.57 10.26
C GLN A 100 -6.29 -20.13 8.79
N ILE A 101 -6.67 -21.03 7.89
CA ILE A 101 -6.93 -20.75 6.48
C ILE A 101 -8.41 -20.94 6.28
N VAL A 102 -9.12 -19.85 6.01
CA VAL A 102 -10.56 -19.87 5.80
C VAL A 102 -10.85 -19.66 4.33
N THR A 103 -11.61 -20.58 3.76
CA THR A 103 -12.10 -20.50 2.39
C THR A 103 -13.59 -20.18 2.41
N VAL A 104 -13.97 -19.10 1.72
CA VAL A 104 -15.37 -18.69 1.60
C VAL A 104 -15.87 -18.98 0.18
N PRO A 105 -17.17 -19.32 0.00
CA PRO A 105 -17.72 -19.67 -1.31
C PRO A 105 -17.69 -18.52 -2.32
N ARG A 106 -17.90 -17.29 -1.86
CA ARG A 106 -17.93 -16.09 -2.70
C ARG A 106 -17.04 -14.99 -2.10
N ARG A 107 -16.47 -14.16 -2.95
CA ARG A 107 -15.66 -13.02 -2.52
C ARG A 107 -16.43 -12.08 -1.57
N ALA A 108 -17.72 -11.91 -1.78
CA ALA A 108 -18.57 -11.08 -0.91
C ALA A 108 -18.69 -11.61 0.51
N ASP A 109 -18.56 -12.93 0.71
CA ASP A 109 -18.71 -13.57 2.03
C ASP A 109 -17.44 -13.35 2.90
N GLN A 110 -16.34 -12.92 2.29
CA GLN A 110 -15.08 -12.66 3.01
C GLN A 110 -15.23 -11.49 4.01
N LEU A 111 -15.96 -10.45 3.63
CA LEU A 111 -16.07 -9.24 4.44
C LEU A 111 -16.88 -9.45 5.72
N PRO A 112 -18.09 -10.04 5.66
CA PRO A 112 -18.83 -10.40 6.87
C PRO A 112 -18.01 -11.28 7.81
N PHE A 113 -17.32 -12.30 7.27
CA PHE A 113 -16.45 -13.17 8.05
C PHE A 113 -15.34 -12.40 8.78
N LEU A 114 -14.62 -11.52 8.07
CA LEU A 114 -13.55 -10.70 8.67
C LEU A 114 -14.10 -9.77 9.75
N PHE A 115 -15.25 -9.16 9.48
CA PHE A 115 -15.90 -8.24 10.42
C PHE A 115 -16.35 -8.96 11.69
N GLU A 116 -17.03 -10.10 11.58
CA GLU A 116 -17.47 -10.90 12.71
C GLU A 116 -16.28 -11.42 13.51
N THR A 117 -15.26 -11.96 12.84
CA THR A 117 -14.02 -12.41 13.50
C THR A 117 -13.35 -11.30 14.29
N ALA A 118 -13.31 -10.08 13.73
CA ALA A 118 -12.71 -8.93 14.42
C ALA A 118 -13.55 -8.48 15.63
N GLN A 119 -14.87 -8.61 15.58
CA GLN A 119 -15.76 -8.30 16.70
C GLN A 119 -15.67 -9.29 17.85
N ASP A 120 -15.40 -10.58 17.54
CA ASP A 120 -15.23 -11.64 18.53
C ASP A 120 -13.87 -11.60 19.23
N CYS A 121 -12.96 -10.70 18.81
CA CYS A 121 -11.66 -10.53 19.44
C CYS A 121 -11.71 -9.46 20.54
N ASP A 122 -11.23 -9.78 21.73
CA ASP A 122 -11.09 -8.83 22.85
C ASP A 122 -9.90 -7.87 22.68
N THR A 123 -9.17 -7.99 21.58
CA THR A 123 -7.96 -7.22 21.30
C THR A 123 -8.04 -6.51 19.95
N GLU A 124 -7.18 -5.52 19.75
CA GLU A 124 -7.05 -4.82 18.48
C GLU A 124 -6.76 -5.81 17.35
N THR A 125 -7.58 -5.76 16.29
CA THR A 125 -7.47 -6.62 15.12
C THR A 125 -6.99 -5.83 13.91
N ALA A 126 -5.92 -6.29 13.26
CA ALA A 126 -5.42 -5.70 12.02
C ALA A 126 -5.89 -6.50 10.81
N VAL A 127 -6.50 -5.82 9.84
CA VAL A 127 -6.86 -6.40 8.54
C VAL A 127 -5.84 -5.94 7.49
N LEU A 128 -5.09 -6.89 6.94
CA LEU A 128 -4.09 -6.63 5.91
C LEU A 128 -4.66 -6.89 4.52
N PHE A 129 -4.38 -6.00 3.58
CA PHE A 129 -4.88 -6.07 2.21
C PHE A 129 -3.78 -5.72 1.20
N ARG A 130 -3.95 -6.14 -0.05
CA ARG A 130 -2.96 -5.92 -1.12
C ARG A 130 -3.02 -4.50 -1.67
N ASN A 131 -4.21 -3.96 -1.92
CA ASN A 131 -4.45 -2.65 -2.53
C ASN A 131 -5.43 -1.86 -1.68
N HIS A 132 -5.29 -0.54 -1.67
CA HIS A 132 -6.18 0.35 -0.89
C HIS A 132 -7.66 0.17 -1.23
N GLU A 133 -7.97 -0.08 -2.50
CA GLU A 133 -9.36 -0.33 -2.93
C GLU A 133 -9.98 -1.56 -2.27
N SER A 134 -9.14 -2.54 -1.88
CA SER A 134 -9.61 -3.74 -1.18
C SER A 134 -10.07 -3.46 0.25
N ALA A 135 -9.68 -2.34 0.85
CA ALA A 135 -10.12 -1.92 2.17
C ALA A 135 -11.49 -1.21 2.15
N LEU A 136 -11.87 -0.59 1.03
CA LEU A 136 -13.09 0.22 0.95
C LEU A 136 -14.36 -0.52 1.40
N PRO A 137 -14.60 -1.78 0.98
CA PRO A 137 -15.81 -2.47 1.39
C PRO A 137 -15.86 -2.82 2.89
N ILE A 138 -14.72 -3.06 3.54
CA ILE A 138 -14.72 -3.30 5.00
C ILE A 138 -14.87 -2.00 5.78
N ILE A 139 -14.33 -0.90 5.28
CA ILE A 139 -14.53 0.44 5.83
C ILE A 139 -16.01 0.81 5.77
N ASP A 140 -16.66 0.67 4.61
CA ASP A 140 -18.11 0.90 4.45
C ASP A 140 -18.93 0.03 5.42
N LEU A 141 -18.53 -1.21 5.64
CA LEU A 141 -19.19 -2.09 6.59
C LEU A 141 -19.04 -1.60 8.04
N CYS A 142 -17.83 -1.17 8.43
CA CYS A 142 -17.57 -0.58 9.75
C CYS A 142 -18.41 0.69 9.98
N GLU A 143 -18.44 1.59 8.99
CA GLU A 143 -19.25 2.82 9.03
C GLU A 143 -20.74 2.51 9.23
N ARG A 144 -21.30 1.60 8.42
CA ARG A 144 -22.72 1.21 8.52
C ARG A 144 -23.08 0.53 9.83
N ARG A 145 -22.13 -0.14 10.46
CA ARG A 145 -22.31 -0.85 11.74
C ARG A 145 -21.90 -0.02 12.95
N GLY A 146 -21.36 1.18 12.75
CA GLY A 146 -20.88 2.06 13.81
C GLY A 146 -19.70 1.48 14.59
N VAL A 147 -18.85 0.67 13.93
CA VAL A 147 -17.65 0.08 14.53
C VAL A 147 -16.46 0.99 14.28
N PRO A 148 -15.73 1.42 15.32
CA PRO A 148 -14.55 2.27 15.16
C PRO A 148 -13.44 1.51 14.44
N TYR A 149 -12.75 2.18 13.52
CA TYR A 149 -11.61 1.64 12.78
C TYR A 149 -10.53 2.71 12.58
N GLY A 150 -9.28 2.27 12.36
CA GLY A 150 -8.18 3.12 11.96
C GLY A 150 -7.66 2.74 10.57
N CYS A 151 -7.59 3.69 9.63
CA CYS A 151 -7.00 3.48 8.32
C CYS A 151 -6.19 4.70 7.88
N LYS A 152 -4.88 4.56 7.74
CA LYS A 152 -3.99 5.70 7.42
C LYS A 152 -4.00 6.13 5.95
N ALA A 153 -4.56 5.32 5.04
CA ALA A 153 -4.28 5.49 3.61
C ALA A 153 -5.51 5.77 2.72
N VAL A 154 -6.74 5.60 3.20
CA VAL A 154 -7.94 5.61 2.34
C VAL A 154 -8.63 6.97 2.29
N GLU A 155 -8.54 7.78 3.34
CA GLU A 155 -9.34 9.02 3.46
C GLU A 155 -9.06 10.09 2.42
N GLN A 156 -7.86 10.16 1.85
CA GLN A 156 -7.50 11.27 0.96
C GLN A 156 -7.38 10.91 -0.52
N THR A 157 -7.20 9.63 -0.87
CA THR A 157 -6.82 9.24 -2.23
C THR A 157 -8.01 8.95 -3.14
N PHE A 158 -9.10 8.41 -2.63
CA PHE A 158 -10.24 8.03 -3.46
C PHE A 158 -10.95 9.24 -4.06
N PHE A 159 -11.44 10.17 -3.24
CA PHE A 159 -12.18 11.33 -3.71
C PHE A 159 -11.31 12.38 -4.41
N THR A 160 -10.01 12.36 -4.17
CA THR A 160 -9.03 13.20 -4.87
C THR A 160 -8.48 12.56 -6.14
N ASN A 161 -8.73 11.25 -6.36
CA ASN A 161 -8.31 10.56 -7.56
C ASN A 161 -8.93 11.19 -8.80
N LYS A 162 -8.08 11.45 -9.81
CA LYS A 162 -8.50 12.08 -11.06
C LYS A 162 -9.65 11.34 -11.75
N ILE A 163 -9.60 10.00 -11.77
CA ILE A 163 -10.63 9.17 -12.39
C ILE A 163 -11.98 9.35 -11.67
N VAL A 164 -11.98 9.36 -10.35
CA VAL A 164 -13.20 9.56 -9.55
C VAL A 164 -13.79 10.94 -9.78
N ARG A 165 -12.97 11.97 -9.86
CA ARG A 165 -13.41 13.34 -10.22
C ARG A 165 -13.95 13.40 -11.63
N ASP A 166 -13.28 12.77 -12.61
CA ASP A 166 -13.74 12.72 -13.99
C ASP A 166 -15.13 12.07 -14.07
N VAL A 167 -15.37 10.97 -13.35
CA VAL A 167 -16.67 10.30 -13.26
C VAL A 167 -17.72 11.19 -12.59
N ALA A 168 -17.37 11.85 -11.49
CA ALA A 168 -18.26 12.79 -10.81
C ALA A 168 -18.64 13.97 -11.71
N ASP A 169 -17.67 14.54 -12.45
CA ASP A 169 -17.92 15.62 -13.42
C ASP A 169 -18.87 15.17 -14.56
N ILE A 170 -18.72 13.93 -15.05
CA ILE A 170 -19.61 13.36 -16.06
C ILE A 170 -21.06 13.27 -15.54
N PHE A 171 -21.26 12.75 -14.32
CA PHE A 171 -22.59 12.69 -13.71
C PHE A 171 -23.15 14.07 -13.40
N ALA A 172 -22.32 15.01 -12.93
CA ALA A 172 -22.76 16.38 -12.69
C ALA A 172 -23.19 17.09 -13.97
N LEU A 173 -22.46 16.89 -15.08
CA LEU A 173 -22.81 17.43 -16.40
C LEU A 173 -24.09 16.78 -16.95
N ALA A 174 -24.29 15.46 -16.73
CA ALA A 174 -25.53 14.79 -17.14
C ALA A 174 -26.76 15.35 -16.38
N ALA A 175 -26.60 15.69 -15.10
CA ALA A 175 -27.65 16.30 -14.30
C ALA A 175 -27.90 17.80 -14.65
N ARG A 176 -26.86 18.50 -15.10
CA ARG A 176 -26.89 19.91 -15.49
C ARG A 176 -26.14 20.12 -16.81
N PRO A 177 -26.78 19.86 -17.95
CA PRO A 177 -26.12 19.93 -19.27
C PRO A 177 -25.65 21.33 -19.67
N ASP A 178 -26.12 22.37 -19.01
CA ASP A 178 -25.79 23.79 -19.18
C ASP A 178 -24.61 24.26 -18.30
N ASP A 179 -24.09 23.40 -17.42
CA ASP A 179 -22.93 23.73 -16.58
C ASP A 179 -21.63 23.78 -17.42
N ALA A 180 -21.36 24.99 -17.93
CA ALA A 180 -20.21 25.26 -18.78
C ALA A 180 -18.86 24.97 -18.12
N ASP A 181 -18.74 25.16 -16.79
CA ASP A 181 -17.50 24.94 -16.08
C ASP A 181 -17.21 23.44 -15.92
N THR A 182 -18.23 22.65 -15.59
CA THR A 182 -18.11 21.19 -15.56
C THR A 182 -17.86 20.64 -16.95
N PHE A 183 -18.53 21.14 -17.99
CA PHE A 183 -18.27 20.76 -19.39
C PHE A 183 -16.80 20.98 -19.76
N LEU A 184 -16.22 22.14 -19.48
CA LEU A 184 -14.83 22.44 -19.80
C LEU A 184 -13.81 21.56 -19.07
N ARG A 185 -14.17 20.98 -17.93
CA ARG A 185 -13.31 20.01 -17.23
C ARG A 185 -13.33 18.62 -17.82
N CYS A 186 -14.42 18.22 -18.51
CA CYS A 186 -14.58 16.82 -18.92
C CYS A 186 -14.89 16.60 -20.41
N TYR A 187 -15.10 17.63 -21.27
CA TYR A 187 -15.48 17.47 -22.69
C TYR A 187 -14.55 16.53 -23.47
N PHE A 188 -13.27 16.52 -23.19
CA PHE A 188 -12.27 15.68 -23.86
C PHE A 188 -12.28 14.21 -23.40
N LYS A 189 -13.09 13.87 -22.40
CA LYS A 189 -13.22 12.51 -21.85
C LYS A 189 -14.25 11.64 -22.59
N PHE A 190 -15.11 12.25 -23.39
CA PHE A 190 -16.18 11.54 -24.08
C PHE A 190 -15.75 10.88 -25.40
N GLY A 191 -14.49 10.97 -25.80
CA GLY A 191 -13.98 10.41 -27.05
C GLY A 191 -14.51 11.11 -28.30
N VAL A 192 -15.16 12.26 -28.15
CA VAL A 192 -15.62 13.09 -29.28
C VAL A 192 -14.51 14.05 -29.70
N PRO A 193 -14.20 14.21 -31.00
CA PRO A 193 -13.13 15.07 -31.47
C PRO A 193 -13.56 16.54 -31.41
N VAL A 194 -13.61 17.12 -30.21
CA VAL A 194 -13.91 18.52 -29.96
C VAL A 194 -12.62 19.24 -29.61
N THR A 195 -12.27 20.29 -30.36
CA THR A 195 -11.14 21.15 -30.05
C THR A 195 -11.43 22.04 -28.85
N ARG A 196 -10.39 22.52 -28.18
CA ARG A 196 -10.55 23.46 -27.05
C ARG A 196 -11.30 24.73 -27.44
N ALA A 197 -11.06 25.25 -28.66
CA ALA A 197 -11.76 26.43 -29.16
C ALA A 197 -13.29 26.19 -29.32
N GLN A 198 -13.67 25.04 -29.86
CA GLN A 198 -15.05 24.63 -29.98
C GLN A 198 -15.71 24.43 -28.61
N ALA A 199 -15.00 23.81 -27.65
CA ALA A 199 -15.50 23.64 -26.28
C ALA A 199 -15.73 24.99 -25.58
N LEU A 200 -14.82 25.95 -25.74
CA LEU A 200 -14.96 27.31 -25.20
C LEU A 200 -16.14 28.04 -25.84
N TYR A 201 -16.33 27.90 -27.13
CA TYR A 201 -17.48 28.47 -27.86
C TYR A 201 -18.79 27.89 -27.31
N ALA A 202 -18.93 26.57 -27.28
CA ALA A 202 -20.10 25.89 -26.76
C ALA A 202 -20.41 26.27 -25.29
N ALA A 203 -19.38 26.33 -24.43
CA ALA A 203 -19.54 26.81 -23.06
C ALA A 203 -20.03 28.26 -22.97
N GLY A 204 -19.56 29.13 -23.87
CA GLY A 204 -20.02 30.51 -24.01
C GLY A 204 -21.49 30.61 -24.40
N GLN A 205 -21.90 29.82 -25.40
CA GLN A 205 -23.32 29.75 -25.84
C GLN A 205 -24.22 29.20 -24.73
N ALA A 206 -23.80 28.15 -24.05
CA ALA A 206 -24.54 27.58 -22.91
C ALA A 206 -24.82 28.63 -21.83
N ARG A 207 -23.79 29.44 -21.46
CA ARG A 207 -23.93 30.52 -20.47
C ARG A 207 -24.86 31.66 -20.92
N GLN A 208 -24.89 31.96 -22.23
CA GLN A 208 -25.71 33.06 -22.75
C GLN A 208 -27.17 32.65 -22.94
N HIS A 209 -27.43 31.43 -23.34
CA HIS A 209 -28.74 30.98 -23.80
C HIS A 209 -29.38 29.90 -22.93
N GLY A 210 -28.69 29.42 -21.87
CA GLY A 210 -29.18 28.37 -20.99
C GLY A 210 -29.38 27.01 -21.71
N GLN A 211 -28.63 26.79 -22.80
CA GLN A 211 -28.70 25.56 -23.58
C GLN A 211 -27.65 24.57 -23.08
N GLY A 212 -27.88 23.27 -23.34
CA GLY A 212 -26.87 22.27 -23.01
C GLY A 212 -25.60 22.46 -23.84
N CYS A 213 -24.44 22.31 -23.25
CA CYS A 213 -23.12 22.52 -23.88
C CYS A 213 -22.89 21.61 -25.12
N TRP A 214 -23.59 20.48 -25.23
CA TRP A 214 -23.52 19.57 -26.39
C TRP A 214 -24.49 19.92 -27.51
N THR A 215 -25.42 20.81 -27.28
CA THR A 215 -26.45 21.26 -28.26
C THR A 215 -26.19 22.67 -28.78
N ALA A 216 -25.19 23.34 -28.25
CA ALA A 216 -24.81 24.71 -28.58
C ALA A 216 -23.84 24.87 -29.78
#